data_843813084f7645f5d7d1d4aead39ece7
#
_entry.id   843813084f7645f5d7d1d4aead39ece7
#
_cell.length_a   1.000
_cell.length_b   1.000
_cell.length_c   1.000
_cell.angle_alpha   90.00
_cell.angle_beta   90.00
_cell.angle_gamma   90.00
#
_symmetry.space_group_name_H-M   'P 1'
#
loop_
_entity.id
_entity.type
_entity.pdbx_description
1 polymer ?
#
loop_
_entity_poly.entity_id
_entity_poly.type
_entity_poly.pdbx_seq_one_letter_code
_entity_poly.pdbx_strand_id
1 'polypeptide(L)'
;MRRLRPLLLFCFAAPGLFAGHFVADHALDYRALLTPPPAADSLVTRAELDVVLQFQDLRTPALAKRAQEIENETLFSFTSDVVGPWFTAAKLPQTAALFAAVREDFIPVNRASKALWPRKRPPYADPRVKPCVEYSDSGSYPSGHGIQSALWAVLLAELLPDHAAGFQNRARETRRMKLFTGVHYPSDLEAGRILGEALAREMLKSPVLQTALGEARAEIAAVIKP
;
A
#
# COMPACT_ATOMS: atom_id res chain seq x y z
N MET A 1 -19.66 41.78 -39.95
CA MET A 1 -18.94 40.51 -40.03
C MET A 1 -18.68 40.02 -38.62
N ARG A 2 -19.52 39.10 -38.10
CA ARG A 2 -19.38 38.46 -36.76
C ARG A 2 -18.43 37.30 -36.90
N ARG A 3 -17.28 37.34 -36.19
CA ARG A 3 -16.34 36.22 -36.13
C ARG A 3 -16.90 35.17 -35.14
N LEU A 4 -17.30 34.01 -35.64
CA LEU A 4 -17.58 32.83 -34.81
C LEU A 4 -16.26 32.38 -34.17
N ARG A 5 -16.24 32.33 -32.84
CA ARG A 5 -15.19 31.65 -32.05
C ARG A 5 -15.50 30.13 -32.08
N PRO A 6 -14.54 29.28 -32.39
CA PRO A 6 -14.77 27.83 -32.28
C PRO A 6 -14.95 27.47 -30.82
N LEU A 7 -16.05 26.80 -30.50
CA LEU A 7 -16.34 26.17 -29.25
C LEU A 7 -15.46 24.91 -29.17
N LEU A 8 -14.38 24.96 -28.43
CA LEU A 8 -13.60 23.75 -28.09
C LEU A 8 -14.47 22.87 -27.20
N LEU A 9 -15.07 21.86 -27.82
CA LEU A 9 -15.73 20.77 -27.08
C LEU A 9 -14.63 19.97 -26.36
N PHE A 10 -14.45 20.23 -25.04
CA PHE A 10 -13.74 19.33 -24.17
C PHE A 10 -14.60 18.07 -24.05
N CYS A 11 -14.29 17.04 -24.80
CA CYS A 11 -14.76 15.70 -24.51
C CYS A 11 -14.19 15.30 -23.15
N PHE A 12 -14.98 15.47 -22.09
CA PHE A 12 -14.76 14.71 -20.87
C PHE A 12 -15.02 13.24 -21.21
N ALA A 13 -13.96 12.48 -21.49
CA ALA A 13 -14.06 11.04 -21.47
C ALA A 13 -14.58 10.68 -20.07
N ALA A 14 -15.73 10.00 -20.01
CA ALA A 14 -16.22 9.42 -18.78
C ALA A 14 -15.09 8.57 -18.21
N PRO A 15 -14.88 8.55 -16.86
CA PRO A 15 -13.88 7.68 -16.27
C PRO A 15 -14.18 6.26 -16.74
N GLY A 16 -13.32 5.72 -17.60
CA GLY A 16 -13.43 4.35 -18.06
C GLY A 16 -13.33 3.48 -16.81
N LEU A 17 -14.43 2.80 -16.45
CA LEU A 17 -14.36 1.67 -15.53
C LEU A 17 -13.36 0.70 -16.17
N PHE A 18 -12.19 0.54 -15.52
CA PHE A 18 -11.25 -0.52 -15.91
C PHE A 18 -11.96 -1.85 -15.70
N ALA A 19 -12.54 -2.39 -16.76
CA ALA A 19 -13.21 -3.69 -16.75
C ALA A 19 -12.11 -4.75 -16.87
N GLY A 20 -11.59 -5.23 -15.73
CA GLY A 20 -10.62 -6.31 -15.70
C GLY A 20 -9.58 -6.17 -14.59
N HIS A 21 -9.05 -7.30 -14.21
CA HIS A 21 -7.93 -7.41 -13.27
C HIS A 21 -6.60 -7.18 -14.01
N PHE A 22 -5.65 -6.52 -13.33
CA PHE A 22 -4.28 -6.35 -13.84
C PHE A 22 -3.43 -7.61 -13.62
N VAL A 23 -3.91 -8.49 -12.72
CA VAL A 23 -3.25 -9.75 -12.36
C VAL A 23 -4.21 -10.91 -12.55
N ALA A 24 -3.76 -11.95 -13.25
CA ALA A 24 -4.54 -13.17 -13.37
C ALA A 24 -4.66 -13.90 -12.02
N ASP A 25 -5.75 -14.63 -11.84
CA ASP A 25 -5.91 -15.52 -10.69
C ASP A 25 -4.71 -16.49 -10.60
N HIS A 26 -4.19 -16.67 -9.40
CA HIS A 26 -3.05 -17.55 -9.12
C HIS A 26 -1.71 -17.17 -9.80
N ALA A 27 -1.55 -15.94 -10.32
CA ALA A 27 -0.31 -15.48 -10.92
C ALA A 27 0.89 -15.46 -9.94
N LEU A 28 0.62 -15.41 -8.64
CA LEU A 28 1.64 -15.38 -7.59
C LEU A 28 1.67 -16.70 -6.80
N ASP A 29 2.80 -17.39 -6.82
CA ASP A 29 3.08 -18.49 -5.90
C ASP A 29 3.57 -17.93 -4.56
N TYR A 30 2.66 -17.77 -3.61
CA TYR A 30 2.97 -17.22 -2.29
C TYR A 30 3.99 -18.05 -1.53
N ARG A 31 4.01 -19.40 -1.72
CA ARG A 31 4.94 -20.30 -1.02
C ARG A 31 6.36 -20.23 -1.59
N ALA A 32 6.49 -19.92 -2.87
CA ALA A 32 7.79 -19.65 -3.50
C ALA A 32 8.32 -18.25 -3.16
N LEU A 33 7.41 -17.27 -2.97
CA LEU A 33 7.78 -15.89 -2.70
C LEU A 33 8.10 -15.62 -1.22
N LEU A 34 7.39 -16.28 -0.30
CA LEU A 34 7.45 -15.97 1.13
C LEU A 34 7.93 -17.17 1.94
N THR A 35 8.91 -16.93 2.80
CA THR A 35 9.24 -17.89 3.86
C THR A 35 8.07 -17.97 4.85
N PRO A 36 7.64 -19.15 5.32
CA PRO A 36 6.65 -19.26 6.38
C PRO A 36 7.03 -18.45 7.61
N PRO A 37 6.05 -17.88 8.34
CA PRO A 37 6.35 -17.15 9.56
C PRO A 37 7.03 -18.07 10.58
N PRO A 38 7.89 -17.52 11.46
CA PRO A 38 8.49 -18.30 12.54
C PRO A 38 7.44 -19.01 13.39
N ALA A 39 7.72 -20.25 13.84
CA ALA A 39 6.82 -21.00 14.69
C ALA A 39 6.52 -20.23 15.99
N ALA A 40 5.29 -20.36 16.50
CA ALA A 40 4.79 -19.56 17.63
C ALA A 40 5.65 -19.67 18.90
N ASP A 41 6.22 -20.83 19.15
CA ASP A 41 7.08 -21.16 20.31
C ASP A 41 8.58 -20.99 20.05
N SER A 42 8.97 -20.54 18.84
CA SER A 42 10.37 -20.37 18.45
C SER A 42 11.07 -19.23 19.18
N LEU A 43 12.41 -19.31 19.27
CA LEU A 43 13.25 -18.21 19.76
C LEU A 43 13.07 -16.95 18.88
N VAL A 44 12.87 -17.12 17.57
CA VAL A 44 12.68 -16.00 16.64
C VAL A 44 11.38 -15.26 16.98
N THR A 45 10.26 -15.97 17.18
CA THR A 45 8.99 -15.32 17.55
C THR A 45 9.10 -14.59 18.88
N ARG A 46 9.83 -15.15 19.88
CA ARG A 46 10.10 -14.45 21.14
C ARG A 46 10.91 -13.17 20.94
N ALA A 47 11.98 -13.24 20.16
CA ALA A 47 12.79 -12.05 19.85
C ALA A 47 12.01 -10.98 19.09
N GLU A 48 11.15 -11.36 18.14
CA GLU A 48 10.26 -10.43 17.45
C GLU A 48 9.23 -9.79 18.39
N LEU A 49 8.73 -10.54 19.37
CA LEU A 49 7.83 -10.02 20.38
C LEU A 49 8.54 -9.00 21.29
N ASP A 50 9.78 -9.26 21.67
CA ASP A 50 10.60 -8.30 22.41
C ASP A 50 10.82 -7.00 21.63
N VAL A 51 11.01 -7.09 20.30
CA VAL A 51 11.04 -5.90 19.41
C VAL A 51 9.72 -5.13 19.48
N VAL A 52 8.58 -5.81 19.41
CA VAL A 52 7.25 -5.15 19.50
C VAL A 52 7.09 -4.43 20.83
N LEU A 53 7.51 -5.06 21.96
CA LEU A 53 7.48 -4.44 23.28
C LEU A 53 8.41 -3.23 23.38
N GLN A 54 9.63 -3.31 22.81
CA GLN A 54 10.56 -2.17 22.75
C GLN A 54 9.94 -0.99 21.98
N PHE A 55 9.29 -1.25 20.83
CA PHE A 55 8.58 -0.20 20.08
C PHE A 55 7.41 0.38 20.88
N GLN A 56 6.72 -0.42 21.68
CA GLN A 56 5.69 0.05 22.60
C GLN A 56 6.26 0.98 23.66
N ASP A 57 7.41 0.64 24.27
CA ASP A 57 8.06 1.46 25.29
C ASP A 57 8.57 2.79 24.74
N LEU A 58 9.02 2.80 23.48
CA LEU A 58 9.46 4.00 22.76
C LEU A 58 8.29 4.84 22.21
N ARG A 59 7.06 4.37 22.32
CA ARG A 59 5.88 5.00 21.72
C ARG A 59 5.43 6.24 22.50
N THR A 60 5.89 7.41 22.07
CA THR A 60 5.38 8.69 22.55
C THR A 60 3.96 8.97 22.04
N PRO A 61 3.21 9.92 22.63
CA PRO A 61 1.90 10.34 22.10
C PRO A 61 1.96 10.78 20.63
N ALA A 62 3.02 11.45 20.20
CA ALA A 62 3.20 11.86 18.82
C ALA A 62 3.39 10.66 17.88
N LEU A 63 4.18 9.66 18.28
CA LEU A 63 4.36 8.42 17.52
C LEU A 63 3.08 7.57 17.47
N ALA A 64 2.33 7.52 18.57
CA ALA A 64 1.03 6.85 18.58
C ALA A 64 0.04 7.52 17.60
N LYS A 65 -0.04 8.85 17.60
CA LYS A 65 -0.85 9.62 16.66
C LYS A 65 -0.43 9.34 15.21
N ARG A 66 0.87 9.40 14.91
CA ARG A 66 1.38 9.09 13.56
C ARG A 66 1.05 7.65 13.13
N ALA A 67 1.16 6.68 14.03
CA ALA A 67 0.81 5.29 13.76
C ALA A 67 -0.70 5.13 13.45
N GLN A 68 -1.57 5.87 14.13
CA GLN A 68 -3.02 5.91 13.87
C GLN A 68 -3.35 6.59 12.54
N GLU A 69 -2.65 7.66 12.17
CA GLU A 69 -2.78 8.30 10.85
C GLU A 69 -2.45 7.31 9.73
N ILE A 70 -1.36 6.55 9.88
CA ILE A 70 -0.91 5.54 8.93
C ILE A 70 -1.86 4.32 8.91
N GLU A 71 -2.52 3.97 10.03
CA GLU A 71 -3.55 2.92 10.03
C GLU A 71 -4.67 3.23 9.03
N ASN A 72 -5.04 4.51 8.92
CA ASN A 72 -6.13 4.99 8.08
C ASN A 72 -5.63 5.66 6.79
N GLU A 73 -4.36 5.42 6.40
CA GLU A 73 -3.81 6.08 5.24
C GLU A 73 -4.50 5.70 3.93
N THR A 74 -4.66 6.69 3.08
CA THR A 74 -5.14 6.53 1.71
C THR A 74 -3.96 6.67 0.74
N LEU A 75 -4.14 6.25 -0.52
CA LEU A 75 -3.17 6.54 -1.57
C LEU A 75 -2.78 8.03 -1.59
N PHE A 76 -3.77 8.91 -1.46
CA PHE A 76 -3.55 10.36 -1.58
C PHE A 76 -2.78 10.93 -0.40
N SER A 77 -3.05 10.50 0.84
CA SER A 77 -2.25 10.92 1.99
C SER A 77 -0.83 10.34 1.93
N PHE A 78 -0.68 9.08 1.52
CA PHE A 78 0.62 8.46 1.30
C PHE A 78 1.45 9.23 0.27
N THR A 79 0.84 9.61 -0.85
CA THR A 79 1.55 10.28 -1.95
C THR A 79 1.82 11.75 -1.64
N SER A 80 0.86 12.46 -1.04
CA SER A 80 1.02 13.89 -0.72
C SER A 80 2.10 14.16 0.32
N ASP A 81 2.40 13.22 1.20
CA ASP A 81 3.55 13.30 2.12
C ASP A 81 4.90 13.36 1.36
N VAL A 82 4.94 12.90 0.10
CA VAL A 82 6.16 12.87 -0.73
C VAL A 82 6.19 14.02 -1.75
N VAL A 83 5.08 14.27 -2.44
CA VAL A 83 5.04 15.22 -3.57
C VAL A 83 4.30 16.53 -3.26
N GLY A 84 3.68 16.60 -2.09
CA GLY A 84 2.95 17.78 -1.62
C GLY A 84 1.43 17.67 -1.78
N PRO A 85 0.70 18.66 -1.20
CA PRO A 85 -0.76 18.61 -1.01
C PRO A 85 -1.57 18.79 -2.30
N TRP A 86 -0.92 19.01 -3.44
CA TRP A 86 -1.58 19.11 -4.74
C TRP A 86 -2.12 17.75 -5.23
N PHE A 87 -1.55 16.63 -4.77
CA PHE A 87 -1.92 15.29 -5.18
C PHE A 87 -3.20 14.86 -4.45
N THR A 88 -4.34 15.06 -5.09
CA THR A 88 -5.66 14.77 -4.52
C THR A 88 -6.57 14.07 -5.52
N ALA A 89 -7.52 13.27 -5.03
CA ALA A 89 -8.51 12.59 -5.87
C ALA A 89 -9.33 13.58 -6.73
N ALA A 90 -9.63 14.75 -6.20
CA ALA A 90 -10.41 15.77 -6.92
C ALA A 90 -9.65 16.34 -8.14
N LYS A 91 -8.32 16.44 -8.06
CA LYS A 91 -7.48 16.91 -9.16
C LYS A 91 -7.05 15.80 -10.10
N LEU A 92 -7.06 14.56 -9.64
CA LEU A 92 -6.50 13.39 -10.32
C LEU A 92 -7.52 12.22 -10.35
N PRO A 93 -8.71 12.41 -10.98
CA PRO A 93 -9.76 11.41 -11.01
C PRO A 93 -9.38 10.12 -11.77
N GLN A 94 -8.56 10.20 -12.83
CA GLN A 94 -8.09 9.00 -13.55
C GLN A 94 -7.09 8.22 -12.70
N THR A 95 -6.16 8.91 -12.04
CA THR A 95 -5.24 8.30 -11.07
C THR A 95 -6.00 7.65 -9.93
N ALA A 96 -7.07 8.29 -9.43
CA ALA A 96 -7.93 7.73 -8.39
C ALA A 96 -8.61 6.43 -8.85
N ALA A 97 -9.16 6.42 -10.07
CA ALA A 97 -9.80 5.24 -10.66
C ALA A 97 -8.80 4.09 -10.87
N LEU A 98 -7.59 4.42 -11.37
CA LEU A 98 -6.52 3.45 -11.53
C LEU A 98 -6.20 2.74 -10.20
N PHE A 99 -5.95 3.48 -9.13
CA PHE A 99 -5.60 2.88 -7.85
C PHE A 99 -6.79 2.24 -7.11
N ALA A 100 -8.01 2.62 -7.44
CA ALA A 100 -9.19 1.86 -7.03
C ALA A 100 -9.19 0.46 -7.67
N ALA A 101 -8.89 0.35 -8.97
CA ALA A 101 -8.75 -0.95 -9.65
C ALA A 101 -7.56 -1.78 -9.12
N VAL A 102 -6.42 -1.14 -8.84
CA VAL A 102 -5.27 -1.78 -8.17
C VAL A 102 -5.67 -2.38 -6.82
N ARG A 103 -6.55 -1.70 -6.08
CA ARG A 103 -7.05 -2.18 -4.79
C ARG A 103 -7.93 -3.41 -4.92
N GLU A 104 -8.72 -3.53 -5.98
CA GLU A 104 -9.55 -4.73 -6.23
C GLU A 104 -8.67 -5.98 -6.42
N ASP A 105 -7.51 -5.86 -7.07
CA ASP A 105 -6.55 -6.95 -7.19
C ASP A 105 -5.76 -7.22 -5.88
N PHE A 106 -5.46 -6.17 -5.12
CA PHE A 106 -4.77 -6.32 -3.83
C PHE A 106 -5.58 -7.11 -2.79
N ILE A 107 -6.90 -6.87 -2.70
CA ILE A 107 -7.76 -7.48 -1.68
C ILE A 107 -7.71 -9.02 -1.71
N PRO A 108 -7.95 -9.70 -2.85
CA PRO A 108 -7.88 -11.16 -2.92
C PRO A 108 -6.47 -11.69 -2.62
N VAL A 109 -5.40 -11.02 -3.07
CA VAL A 109 -4.01 -11.40 -2.79
C VAL A 109 -3.72 -11.35 -1.29
N ASN A 110 -4.11 -10.27 -0.62
CA ASN A 110 -3.95 -10.12 0.83
C ASN A 110 -4.74 -11.19 1.60
N ARG A 111 -5.97 -11.49 1.19
CA ARG A 111 -6.80 -12.53 1.82
C ARG A 111 -6.21 -13.92 1.62
N ALA A 112 -5.86 -14.28 0.40
CA ALA A 112 -5.32 -15.60 0.05
C ALA A 112 -3.97 -15.86 0.75
N SER A 113 -3.07 -14.88 0.76
CA SER A 113 -1.77 -15.01 1.42
C SER A 113 -1.91 -15.19 2.94
N LYS A 114 -2.83 -14.48 3.59
CA LYS A 114 -3.11 -14.65 5.04
C LYS A 114 -3.71 -16.01 5.38
N ALA A 115 -4.52 -16.57 4.49
CA ALA A 115 -5.13 -17.89 4.70
C ALA A 115 -4.09 -19.04 4.73
N LEU A 116 -2.93 -18.85 4.07
CA LEU A 116 -1.86 -19.86 4.08
C LEU A 116 -1.13 -19.97 5.43
N TRP A 117 -1.08 -18.88 6.21
CA TRP A 117 -0.32 -18.81 7.44
C TRP A 117 -1.12 -18.07 8.53
N PRO A 118 -1.99 -18.78 9.28
CA PRO A 118 -2.85 -18.17 10.30
C PRO A 118 -2.06 -17.81 11.58
N ARG A 119 -1.14 -16.85 11.46
CA ARG A 119 -0.31 -16.37 12.58
C ARG A 119 -1.14 -15.49 13.51
N LYS A 120 -1.13 -15.78 14.82
CA LYS A 120 -1.75 -14.91 15.81
C LYS A 120 -1.01 -13.56 15.87
N ARG A 121 -1.77 -12.46 15.99
CA ARG A 121 -1.18 -11.13 16.19
C ARG A 121 -0.53 -11.01 17.58
N PRO A 122 0.49 -10.14 17.75
CA PRO A 122 1.17 -9.93 19.03
C PRO A 122 0.24 -9.77 20.24
N PRO A 123 -0.88 -8.99 20.21
CA PRO A 123 -1.76 -8.82 21.36
C PRO A 123 -2.50 -10.10 21.77
N TYR A 124 -2.72 -11.04 20.84
CA TYR A 124 -3.30 -12.34 21.14
C TYR A 124 -2.26 -13.37 21.62
N ALA A 125 -0.99 -13.09 21.38
CA ALA A 125 0.12 -13.96 21.79
C ALA A 125 0.67 -13.57 23.18
N ASP A 126 0.67 -12.28 23.52
CA ASP A 126 1.21 -11.77 24.77
C ASP A 126 0.35 -10.60 25.32
N PRO A 127 -0.21 -10.73 26.54
CA PRO A 127 -1.05 -9.71 27.15
C PRO A 127 -0.30 -8.42 27.54
N ARG A 128 1.04 -8.41 27.52
CA ARG A 128 1.85 -7.22 27.73
C ARG A 128 1.77 -6.24 26.55
N VAL A 129 1.46 -6.75 25.36
CA VAL A 129 1.30 -5.90 24.18
C VAL A 129 0.01 -5.11 24.25
N LYS A 130 0.13 -3.78 24.23
CA LYS A 130 -0.99 -2.82 24.28
C LYS A 130 -1.07 -2.05 22.96
N PRO A 131 -1.92 -2.47 22.01
CA PRO A 131 -2.08 -1.79 20.73
C PRO A 131 -2.58 -0.36 20.90
N CYS A 132 -2.19 0.52 20.00
CA CYS A 132 -2.72 1.88 19.93
C CYS A 132 -3.68 2.10 18.74
N VAL A 133 -4.09 1.02 18.09
CA VAL A 133 -5.07 0.99 16.97
C VAL A 133 -6.02 -0.16 17.18
N GLU A 134 -7.17 -0.10 16.52
CA GLU A 134 -8.05 -1.26 16.37
C GLU A 134 -7.43 -2.30 15.44
N TYR A 135 -7.76 -3.57 15.63
CA TYR A 135 -7.25 -4.66 14.81
C TYR A 135 -8.26 -5.80 14.71
N SER A 136 -8.23 -6.49 13.58
CA SER A 136 -9.11 -7.63 13.31
C SER A 136 -8.51 -8.95 13.82
N ASP A 137 -9.34 -9.96 13.91
CA ASP A 137 -8.95 -11.35 14.23
C ASP A 137 -8.23 -12.04 13.06
N SER A 138 -8.17 -11.43 11.88
CA SER A 138 -7.40 -11.99 10.76
C SER A 138 -5.92 -12.15 11.15
N GLY A 139 -5.27 -13.17 10.59
CA GLY A 139 -3.86 -13.44 10.84
C GLY A 139 -2.95 -12.21 10.62
N SER A 140 -1.84 -12.17 11.36
CA SER A 140 -0.89 -11.06 11.24
C SER A 140 -0.04 -11.15 9.97
N TYR A 141 0.25 -12.37 9.48
CA TYR A 141 1.21 -12.64 8.40
C TYR A 141 0.52 -12.96 7.06
N PRO A 142 1.01 -12.37 5.97
CA PRO A 142 1.83 -11.16 5.87
C PRO A 142 1.05 -9.90 6.24
N SER A 143 1.75 -8.78 6.50
CA SER A 143 1.09 -7.51 6.82
C SER A 143 0.41 -6.89 5.60
N GLY A 144 -0.90 -6.61 5.69
CA GLY A 144 -1.65 -5.93 4.62
C GLY A 144 -1.12 -4.54 4.30
N HIS A 145 -0.82 -3.71 5.31
CA HIS A 145 -0.19 -2.40 5.12
C HIS A 145 1.24 -2.53 4.55
N GLY A 146 1.96 -3.60 4.90
CA GLY A 146 3.25 -3.92 4.30
C GLY A 146 3.15 -4.17 2.80
N ILE A 147 2.15 -4.98 2.37
CA ILE A 147 1.86 -5.24 0.95
C ILE A 147 1.46 -3.95 0.24
N GLN A 148 0.46 -3.25 0.77
CA GLN A 148 -0.13 -2.06 0.16
C GLN A 148 0.89 -0.93 -0.03
N SER A 149 1.67 -0.61 0.99
CA SER A 149 2.66 0.46 0.90
C SER A 149 3.79 0.15 -0.08
N ALA A 150 4.22 -1.11 -0.17
CA ALA A 150 5.23 -1.53 -1.14
C ALA A 150 4.68 -1.51 -2.58
N LEU A 151 3.45 -2.01 -2.78
CA LEU A 151 2.74 -1.94 -4.06
C LEU A 151 2.60 -0.49 -4.53
N TRP A 152 2.11 0.41 -3.66
CA TRP A 152 1.98 1.83 -3.99
C TRP A 152 3.32 2.47 -4.34
N ALA A 153 4.38 2.20 -3.56
CA ALA A 153 5.69 2.79 -3.81
C ALA A 153 6.25 2.42 -5.19
N VAL A 154 6.04 1.17 -5.64
CA VAL A 154 6.48 0.73 -6.98
C VAL A 154 5.65 1.40 -8.07
N LEU A 155 4.31 1.36 -7.98
CA LEU A 155 3.44 1.91 -9.03
C LEU A 155 3.50 3.45 -9.09
N LEU A 156 3.66 4.14 -7.96
CA LEU A 156 3.85 5.59 -7.93
C LEU A 156 5.20 6.01 -8.51
N ALA A 157 6.25 5.20 -8.35
CA ALA A 157 7.53 5.44 -8.99
C ALA A 157 7.45 5.36 -10.52
N GLU A 158 6.53 4.55 -11.08
CA GLU A 158 6.23 4.55 -12.51
C GLU A 158 5.54 5.85 -12.98
N LEU A 159 4.74 6.46 -12.12
CA LEU A 159 4.03 7.71 -12.43
C LEU A 159 4.93 8.95 -12.25
N LEU A 160 5.77 8.95 -11.21
CA LEU A 160 6.59 10.07 -10.75
C LEU A 160 8.00 9.58 -10.43
N PRO A 161 8.81 9.21 -11.44
CA PRO A 161 10.12 8.56 -11.25
C PRO A 161 11.11 9.41 -10.46
N ASP A 162 11.05 10.72 -10.55
CA ASP A 162 11.92 11.65 -9.78
C ASP A 162 11.65 11.57 -8.27
N HIS A 163 10.50 11.02 -7.86
CA HIS A 163 10.11 10.82 -6.46
C HIS A 163 10.23 9.37 -5.98
N ALA A 164 10.79 8.46 -6.79
CA ALA A 164 10.86 7.02 -6.47
C ALA A 164 11.48 6.74 -5.11
N ALA A 165 12.61 7.38 -4.78
CA ALA A 165 13.26 7.23 -3.47
C ALA A 165 12.36 7.73 -2.32
N GLY A 166 11.60 8.81 -2.52
CA GLY A 166 10.62 9.34 -1.58
C GLY A 166 9.52 8.33 -1.27
N PHE A 167 8.94 7.69 -2.30
CA PHE A 167 7.91 6.67 -2.13
C PHE A 167 8.44 5.42 -1.41
N GLN A 168 9.67 4.99 -1.70
CA GLN A 168 10.29 3.88 -0.97
C GLN A 168 10.53 4.21 0.50
N ASN A 169 10.95 5.45 0.81
CA ASN A 169 11.10 5.91 2.19
C ASN A 169 9.75 5.97 2.91
N ARG A 170 8.71 6.46 2.24
CA ARG A 170 7.35 6.53 2.79
C ARG A 170 6.77 5.14 3.08
N ALA A 171 6.98 4.17 2.18
CA ALA A 171 6.59 2.78 2.41
C ALA A 171 7.38 2.14 3.58
N ARG A 172 8.64 2.51 3.75
CA ARG A 172 9.45 2.08 4.91
C ARG A 172 8.91 2.68 6.21
N GLU A 173 8.49 3.96 6.19
CA GLU A 173 7.83 4.60 7.32
C GLU A 173 6.53 3.89 7.68
N THR A 174 5.65 3.58 6.73
CA THR A 174 4.42 2.81 6.97
C THR A 174 4.74 1.52 7.72
N ARG A 175 5.69 0.72 7.24
CA ARG A 175 6.07 -0.53 7.92
C ARG A 175 6.62 -0.29 9.32
N ARG A 176 7.46 0.72 9.51
CA ARG A 176 7.99 1.07 10.84
C ARG A 176 6.89 1.49 11.80
N MET A 177 5.93 2.31 11.35
CA MET A 177 4.82 2.75 12.20
C MET A 177 3.90 1.58 12.59
N LYS A 178 3.81 0.54 11.77
CA LYS A 178 3.07 -0.69 12.13
C LYS A 178 3.70 -1.46 13.30
N LEU A 179 5.00 -1.30 13.58
CA LEU A 179 5.59 -1.81 14.83
C LEU A 179 5.12 -1.01 16.05
N PHE A 180 5.02 0.31 15.91
CA PHE A 180 4.47 1.16 16.98
C PHE A 180 2.99 0.87 17.27
N THR A 181 2.22 0.36 16.30
CA THR A 181 0.83 -0.04 16.57
C THR A 181 0.71 -1.25 17.50
N GLY A 182 1.73 -2.13 17.57
CA GLY A 182 1.73 -3.34 18.37
C GLY A 182 0.96 -4.53 17.77
N VAL A 183 0.51 -4.46 16.49
CA VAL A 183 -0.36 -5.48 15.90
C VAL A 183 0.32 -6.35 14.85
N HIS A 184 1.62 -6.14 14.59
CA HIS A 184 2.43 -6.92 13.65
C HIS A 184 3.84 -7.20 14.20
N TYR A 185 4.38 -8.35 13.82
CA TYR A 185 5.79 -8.68 14.02
C TYR A 185 6.65 -8.12 12.88
N PRO A 186 7.99 -7.96 13.10
CA PRO A 186 8.90 -7.53 12.04
C PRO A 186 8.83 -8.37 10.76
N SER A 187 8.78 -9.71 10.88
CA SER A 187 8.69 -10.61 9.72
C SER A 187 7.38 -10.50 8.96
N ASP A 188 6.26 -10.13 9.61
CA ASP A 188 4.99 -9.86 8.92
C ASP A 188 5.13 -8.69 7.93
N LEU A 189 5.86 -7.66 8.35
CA LEU A 189 6.07 -6.43 7.59
C LEU A 189 7.02 -6.65 6.42
N GLU A 190 8.07 -7.44 6.65
CA GLU A 190 9.01 -7.80 5.58
C GLU A 190 8.36 -8.70 4.53
N ALA A 191 7.60 -9.71 4.94
CA ALA A 191 6.83 -10.54 4.03
C ALA A 191 5.81 -9.70 3.24
N GLY A 192 5.18 -8.72 3.90
CA GLY A 192 4.30 -7.76 3.24
C GLY A 192 5.03 -6.96 2.16
N ARG A 193 6.23 -6.46 2.44
CA ARG A 193 7.06 -5.76 1.45
C ARG A 193 7.36 -6.64 0.23
N ILE A 194 7.84 -7.86 0.46
CA ILE A 194 8.19 -8.81 -0.61
C ILE A 194 6.98 -9.09 -1.49
N LEU A 195 5.84 -9.39 -0.89
CA LEU A 195 4.61 -9.68 -1.63
C LEU A 195 4.08 -8.47 -2.39
N GLY A 196 4.13 -7.27 -1.79
CA GLY A 196 3.68 -6.03 -2.42
C GLY A 196 4.52 -5.66 -3.64
N GLU A 197 5.84 -5.80 -3.55
CA GLU A 197 6.76 -5.60 -4.68
C GLU A 197 6.56 -6.65 -5.78
N ALA A 198 6.32 -7.92 -5.41
CA ALA A 198 6.04 -8.99 -6.37
C ALA A 198 4.71 -8.74 -7.09
N LEU A 199 3.67 -8.34 -6.37
CA LEU A 199 2.37 -8.00 -6.93
C LEU A 199 2.49 -6.82 -7.91
N ALA A 200 3.20 -5.76 -7.54
CA ALA A 200 3.43 -4.63 -8.43
C ALA A 200 4.14 -5.04 -9.71
N ARG A 201 5.20 -5.85 -9.60
CA ARG A 201 5.93 -6.36 -10.78
C ARG A 201 5.05 -7.23 -11.68
N GLU A 202 4.16 -8.03 -11.10
CA GLU A 202 3.21 -8.83 -11.89
C GLU A 202 2.20 -7.94 -12.61
N MET A 203 1.60 -6.97 -11.90
CA MET A 203 0.69 -5.99 -12.48
C MET A 203 1.32 -5.22 -13.64
N LEU A 204 2.58 -4.82 -13.52
CA LEU A 204 3.29 -4.05 -14.56
C LEU A 204 3.48 -4.82 -15.88
N LYS A 205 3.27 -6.12 -15.92
CA LYS A 205 3.23 -6.91 -17.15
C LYS A 205 1.92 -6.75 -17.93
N SER A 206 0.87 -6.24 -17.28
CA SER A 206 -0.45 -6.05 -17.89
C SER A 206 -0.45 -4.87 -18.88
N PRO A 207 -0.79 -5.08 -20.17
CA PRO A 207 -0.96 -3.99 -21.12
C PRO A 207 -2.06 -3.01 -20.70
N VAL A 208 -3.10 -3.49 -20.01
CA VAL A 208 -4.20 -2.65 -19.50
C VAL A 208 -3.67 -1.69 -18.44
N LEU A 209 -2.83 -2.19 -17.49
CA LEU A 209 -2.20 -1.31 -16.50
C LEU A 209 -1.25 -0.31 -17.16
N GLN A 210 -0.48 -0.71 -18.17
CA GLN A 210 0.44 0.19 -18.88
C GLN A 210 -0.32 1.35 -19.54
N THR A 211 -1.45 1.06 -20.15
CA THR A 211 -2.34 2.10 -20.73
C THR A 211 -2.85 3.04 -19.64
N ALA A 212 -3.38 2.51 -18.55
CA ALA A 212 -3.90 3.29 -17.43
C ALA A 212 -2.82 4.16 -16.75
N LEU A 213 -1.59 3.64 -16.61
CA LEU A 213 -0.44 4.41 -16.14
C LEU A 213 -0.10 5.56 -17.11
N GLY A 214 -0.19 5.34 -18.42
CA GLY A 214 -0.01 6.38 -19.43
C GLY A 214 -1.02 7.53 -19.29
N GLU A 215 -2.29 7.19 -19.10
CA GLU A 215 -3.37 8.16 -18.88
C GLU A 215 -3.17 8.94 -17.57
N ALA A 216 -2.82 8.26 -16.49
CA ALA A 216 -2.53 8.89 -15.20
C ALA A 216 -1.31 9.82 -15.27
N ARG A 217 -0.25 9.45 -16.00
CA ARG A 217 0.92 10.34 -16.24
C ARG A 217 0.50 11.61 -16.98
N ALA A 218 -0.34 11.49 -18.02
CA ALA A 218 -0.82 12.64 -18.76
C ALA A 218 -1.68 13.57 -17.88
N GLU A 219 -2.55 13.00 -17.04
CA GLU A 219 -3.35 13.74 -16.07
C GLU A 219 -2.47 14.50 -15.08
N ILE A 220 -1.48 13.82 -14.46
CA ILE A 220 -0.54 14.41 -13.52
C ILE A 220 0.24 15.57 -14.19
N ALA A 221 0.76 15.34 -15.40
CA ALA A 221 1.50 16.36 -16.14
C ALA A 221 0.64 17.61 -16.44
N ALA A 222 -0.65 17.45 -16.66
CA ALA A 222 -1.56 18.58 -16.88
C ALA A 222 -1.82 19.40 -15.60
N VAL A 223 -1.78 18.76 -14.42
CA VAL A 223 -1.98 19.42 -13.11
C VAL A 223 -0.71 20.13 -12.62
N ILE A 224 0.47 19.60 -12.94
CA ILE A 224 1.77 20.19 -12.52
C ILE A 224 2.19 21.35 -13.40
N LYS A 225 1.71 21.41 -14.66
CA LYS A 225 2.05 22.54 -15.53
C LYS A 225 1.55 23.84 -14.93
N PRO A 226 2.41 24.89 -14.84
CA PRO A 226 2.06 26.21 -14.35
C PRO A 226 1.02 26.92 -15.22
#